data_683c6ba5146927705f8a7180db9b7dee
#
_entry.id   683c6ba5146927705f8a7180db9b7dee
#
_cell.length_a   1.000
_cell.length_b   1.000
_cell.length_c   1.000
_cell.angle_alpha   90.00
_cell.angle_beta   90.00
_cell.angle_gamma   90.00
#
_symmetry.space_group_name_H-M   'P 1'
#
loop_
_entity.id
_entity.type
_entity.pdbx_description
1 polymer ?
#
loop_
_entity_poly.entity_id
_entity_poly.type
_entity_poly.pdbx_seq_one_letter_code
_entity_poly.pdbx_strand_id
1 'polypeptide(L)'
;MPRTNTQHRELTTLNDEDGASEGDSRTARENAGGGAMPRGTARPGPLIAGMRPVEFAKRVFLILLGAAIVSFGVHNIHNVTGITEGGIIGLVLCVDHWFGIPPSIVTPILDGLSYLIAFKVLGGGFLGWSMVATLAVGGFYKLWESLPYMLPNLSDQPLLAAVLGAVFVGVGVGIVIRQGASSGGDDAIALSIAKVTGWRVGRCYLFTDVTVLLLSLSYIPLTKIMYSLITVSLSSPLIDVVKDASWDHVEEFAEWLRELRMERRRKRHLGN
;
A
#
# COMPACT_ATOMS: atom_id res chain seq x y z
N MET A 1 -47.26 73.41 -7.45
CA MET A 1 -46.47 74.55 -7.84
C MET A 1 -45.03 74.33 -7.37
N PRO A 2 -44.06 74.81 -8.11
CA PRO A 2 -43.80 74.54 -9.53
C PRO A 2 -42.34 74.16 -9.84
N ARG A 3 -42.14 73.71 -11.06
CA ARG A 3 -41.13 74.00 -12.08
C ARG A 3 -39.76 73.35 -11.96
N THR A 4 -39.49 72.52 -12.96
CA THR A 4 -38.80 72.73 -14.27
C THR A 4 -37.31 72.91 -14.11
N ASN A 5 -36.46 72.11 -14.75
CA ASN A 5 -35.99 72.30 -16.11
C ASN A 5 -34.92 71.27 -16.42
N THR A 6 -35.08 70.40 -17.40
CA THR A 6 -34.72 70.54 -18.81
C THR A 6 -33.21 70.59 -19.09
N GLN A 7 -32.83 69.51 -19.76
CA GLN A 7 -32.05 69.41 -21.00
C GLN A 7 -30.54 69.66 -21.02
N HIS A 8 -30.05 68.78 -21.86
CA HIS A 8 -28.86 68.83 -22.74
C HIS A 8 -27.58 68.35 -22.12
N ARG A 9 -26.87 67.41 -22.70
CA ARG A 9 -26.45 67.16 -24.10
C ARG A 9 -25.79 65.77 -24.14
N GLU A 10 -26.24 64.88 -24.94
CA GLU A 10 -25.67 64.33 -26.18
C GLU A 10 -24.17 64.52 -26.41
N LEU A 11 -23.67 63.32 -26.85
CA LEU A 11 -22.51 63.11 -27.71
C LEU A 11 -21.11 63.13 -27.06
N THR A 12 -20.54 61.99 -26.95
CA THR A 12 -19.36 61.56 -27.74
C THR A 12 -18.92 60.15 -27.35
N THR A 13 -19.20 59.27 -28.22
CA THR A 13 -18.34 58.35 -29.01
C THR A 13 -17.59 57.29 -28.23
N LEU A 14 -18.01 56.04 -28.47
CA LEU A 14 -17.28 55.02 -29.23
C LEU A 14 -15.87 54.71 -28.76
N ASN A 15 -15.72 53.43 -28.54
CA ASN A 15 -14.49 52.67 -28.35
C ASN A 15 -14.09 52.45 -26.91
N ASP A 16 -14.46 51.24 -26.45
CA ASP A 16 -13.57 50.26 -25.84
C ASP A 16 -14.38 49.00 -25.44
N GLU A 17 -14.98 48.38 -26.42
CA GLU A 17 -15.35 46.94 -26.34
C GLU A 17 -14.25 46.16 -27.07
N ASP A 18 -13.21 45.79 -26.37
CA ASP A 18 -12.36 44.64 -26.70
C ASP A 18 -11.30 44.50 -25.61
N GLY A 19 -11.56 43.67 -24.59
CA GLY A 19 -10.56 43.44 -23.56
C GLY A 19 -10.97 42.56 -22.36
N ALA A 20 -12.13 41.94 -22.42
CA ALA A 20 -12.58 41.15 -21.25
C ALA A 20 -13.21 39.79 -21.63
N SER A 21 -12.51 38.93 -22.37
CA SER A 21 -12.97 37.55 -22.57
C SER A 21 -11.87 36.48 -22.72
N GLU A 22 -10.60 36.78 -22.56
CA GLU A 22 -9.54 35.77 -22.64
C GLU A 22 -8.97 35.31 -21.29
N GLY A 23 -9.33 35.94 -20.18
CA GLY A 23 -8.84 35.57 -18.83
C GLY A 23 -9.62 34.42 -18.15
N ASP A 24 -10.88 34.22 -18.52
CA ASP A 24 -11.76 33.28 -17.79
C ASP A 24 -11.81 31.89 -18.38
N SER A 25 -11.36 31.70 -19.62
CA SER A 25 -11.30 30.39 -20.26
C SER A 25 -10.03 29.58 -19.92
N ARG A 26 -8.97 30.21 -19.42
CA ARG A 26 -7.74 29.51 -18.98
C ARG A 26 -7.87 28.96 -17.58
N THR A 27 -8.48 29.69 -16.65
CA THR A 27 -8.74 29.20 -15.28
C THR A 27 -9.79 28.09 -15.21
N ALA A 28 -10.77 28.09 -16.13
CA ALA A 28 -11.75 27.00 -16.23
C ALA A 28 -11.20 25.70 -16.84
N ARG A 29 -10.15 25.76 -17.66
CA ARG A 29 -9.49 24.57 -18.23
C ARG A 29 -8.43 23.98 -17.31
N GLU A 30 -7.82 24.76 -16.43
CA GLU A 30 -6.85 24.27 -15.45
C GLU A 30 -7.52 23.52 -14.27
N ASN A 31 -8.79 23.83 -13.96
CA ASN A 31 -9.57 23.16 -12.92
C ASN A 31 -10.34 21.91 -13.40
N ALA A 32 -10.41 21.64 -14.70
CA ALA A 32 -11.11 20.47 -15.25
C ALA A 32 -10.23 19.19 -15.38
N GLY A 33 -8.93 19.26 -15.08
CA GLY A 33 -7.98 18.16 -15.21
C GLY A 33 -7.48 17.55 -13.91
N GLY A 34 -7.84 18.11 -12.77
CA GLY A 34 -7.42 17.64 -11.44
C GLY A 34 -8.49 16.82 -10.74
N GLY A 35 -8.84 15.65 -11.28
CA GLY A 35 -9.58 14.65 -10.51
C GLY A 35 -8.79 14.29 -9.28
N ALA A 36 -9.16 14.86 -8.10
CA ALA A 36 -8.58 14.47 -6.82
C ALA A 36 -8.73 12.96 -6.67
N MET A 37 -7.61 12.23 -6.72
CA MET A 37 -7.62 10.79 -6.44
C MET A 37 -8.24 10.58 -5.05
N PRO A 38 -9.15 9.61 -4.89
CA PRO A 38 -9.75 9.31 -3.60
C PRO A 38 -8.64 9.03 -2.58
N ARG A 39 -8.73 9.69 -1.42
CA ARG A 39 -7.81 9.50 -0.29
C ARG A 39 -7.81 8.02 0.07
N GLY A 40 -6.73 7.31 -0.23
CA GLY A 40 -6.58 5.88 0.09
C GLY A 40 -5.98 5.01 -1.01
N THR A 41 -5.81 5.48 -2.24
CA THR A 41 -5.11 4.71 -3.26
C THR A 41 -3.61 4.96 -3.18
N ALA A 42 -2.82 3.90 -3.11
CA ALA A 42 -1.37 3.98 -3.24
C ALA A 42 -1.05 4.73 -4.55
N ARG A 43 -0.35 5.86 -4.45
CA ARG A 43 0.13 6.58 -5.64
C ARG A 43 1.05 5.64 -6.40
N PRO A 44 0.87 5.44 -7.73
CA PRO A 44 1.85 4.74 -8.50
C PRO A 44 3.18 5.48 -8.33
N GLY A 45 4.15 4.79 -7.72
CA GLY A 45 5.46 5.38 -7.50
C GLY A 45 6.15 5.71 -8.83
N PRO A 46 7.10 6.64 -8.85
CA PRO A 46 7.83 6.98 -10.06
C PRO A 46 8.48 5.74 -10.67
N LEU A 47 8.50 5.68 -12.00
CA LEU A 47 9.21 4.65 -12.73
C LEU A 47 10.68 4.60 -12.28
N ILE A 48 11.25 3.41 -12.20
CA ILE A 48 12.63 3.14 -11.74
C ILE A 48 13.65 4.05 -12.44
N ALA A 49 13.43 4.38 -13.70
CA ALA A 49 14.34 5.14 -14.57
C ALA A 49 14.54 6.64 -14.25
N GLY A 50 13.78 7.22 -13.29
CA GLY A 50 13.85 8.66 -12.99
C GLY A 50 14.13 9.00 -11.52
N MET A 51 14.42 8.02 -10.66
CA MET A 51 14.60 8.24 -9.23
C MET A 51 16.03 8.65 -8.88
N ARG A 52 16.19 9.54 -7.89
CA ARG A 52 17.49 9.83 -7.30
C ARG A 52 18.05 8.58 -6.61
N PRO A 53 19.38 8.32 -6.67
CA PRO A 53 19.96 7.11 -6.06
C PRO A 53 19.61 6.92 -4.58
N VAL A 54 19.48 8.01 -3.83
CA VAL A 54 19.13 7.97 -2.40
C VAL A 54 17.66 7.56 -2.19
N GLU A 55 16.75 8.06 -3.03
CA GLU A 55 15.32 7.70 -2.96
C GLU A 55 15.11 6.24 -3.38
N PHE A 56 15.84 5.80 -4.40
CA PHE A 56 15.86 4.40 -4.82
C PHE A 56 16.33 3.48 -3.68
N ALA A 57 17.49 3.80 -3.08
CA ALA A 57 18.04 3.01 -1.97
C ALA A 57 17.09 2.99 -0.75
N LYS A 58 16.49 4.14 -0.39
CA LYS A 58 15.49 4.22 0.70
C LYS A 58 14.29 3.33 0.40
N ARG A 59 13.78 3.36 -0.83
CA ARG A 59 12.62 2.58 -1.24
C ARG A 59 12.89 1.08 -1.20
N VAL A 60 14.02 0.66 -1.77
CA VAL A 60 14.47 -0.75 -1.72
C VAL A 60 14.63 -1.19 -0.27
N PHE A 61 15.31 -0.40 0.57
CA PHE A 61 15.49 -0.73 1.98
C PHE A 61 14.15 -0.93 2.71
N LEU A 62 13.17 -0.04 2.49
CA LEU A 62 11.86 -0.16 3.13
C LEU A 62 11.07 -1.37 2.61
N ILE A 63 11.18 -1.69 1.32
CA ILE A 63 10.58 -2.91 0.75
C ILE A 63 11.21 -4.16 1.41
N LEU A 64 12.53 -4.21 1.50
CA LEU A 64 13.25 -5.33 2.14
C LEU A 64 12.87 -5.44 3.63
N LEU A 65 12.78 -4.33 4.35
CA LEU A 65 12.37 -4.31 5.75
C LEU A 65 10.94 -4.85 5.92
N GLY A 66 9.99 -4.36 5.13
CA GLY A 66 8.60 -4.84 5.16
C GLY A 66 8.51 -6.32 4.81
N ALA A 67 9.23 -6.77 3.77
CA ALA A 67 9.31 -8.17 3.37
C ALA A 67 9.90 -9.06 4.48
N ALA A 68 10.94 -8.61 5.17
CA ALA A 68 11.52 -9.34 6.29
C ALA A 68 10.55 -9.48 7.46
N ILE A 69 9.81 -8.40 7.79
CA ILE A 69 8.83 -8.37 8.88
C ILE A 69 7.67 -9.32 8.58
N VAL A 70 7.05 -9.22 7.39
CA VAL A 70 5.90 -10.06 7.06
C VAL A 70 6.30 -11.52 6.99
N SER A 71 7.39 -11.86 6.30
CA SER A 71 7.86 -13.25 6.17
C SER A 71 8.28 -13.85 7.52
N PHE A 72 8.84 -13.05 8.42
CA PHE A 72 9.15 -13.48 9.79
C PHE A 72 7.90 -13.86 10.57
N GLY A 73 6.85 -13.03 10.52
CA GLY A 73 5.57 -13.31 11.18
C GLY A 73 4.90 -14.56 10.61
N VAL A 74 4.88 -14.70 9.29
CA VAL A 74 4.30 -15.87 8.64
C VAL A 74 5.05 -17.14 9.03
N HIS A 75 6.38 -17.13 9.00
CA HIS A 75 7.18 -18.32 9.35
C HIS A 75 7.03 -18.69 10.83
N ASN A 76 7.19 -17.75 11.76
CA ASN A 76 7.27 -18.06 13.18
C ASN A 76 5.91 -18.18 13.89
N ILE A 77 4.84 -17.63 13.30
CA ILE A 77 3.51 -17.61 13.93
C ILE A 77 2.51 -18.42 13.11
N HIS A 78 2.26 -18.02 11.86
CA HIS A 78 1.19 -18.61 11.05
C HIS A 78 1.47 -20.08 10.73
N ASN A 79 2.68 -20.41 10.33
CA ASN A 79 3.07 -21.80 10.04
C ASN A 79 2.96 -22.71 11.27
N VAL A 80 3.36 -22.21 12.45
CA VAL A 80 3.39 -22.99 13.68
C VAL A 80 1.99 -23.22 14.22
N THR A 81 1.11 -22.20 14.16
CA THR A 81 -0.23 -22.26 14.75
C THR A 81 -1.30 -22.75 13.80
N GLY A 82 -0.99 -22.71 12.48
CA GLY A 82 -1.96 -23.01 11.43
C GLY A 82 -3.13 -22.03 11.39
N ILE A 83 -2.94 -20.82 11.94
CA ILE A 83 -3.84 -19.69 11.76
C ILE A 83 -3.46 -19.06 10.42
N THR A 84 -4.40 -19.01 9.48
CA THR A 84 -4.16 -18.44 8.16
C THR A 84 -4.76 -17.05 8.07
N GLU A 85 -4.23 -16.22 7.18
CA GLU A 85 -4.96 -15.08 6.64
C GLU A 85 -5.92 -15.60 5.57
N GLY A 86 -6.88 -14.82 5.16
CA GLY A 86 -7.73 -15.18 4.02
C GLY A 86 -6.98 -15.14 2.69
N GLY A 87 -7.41 -14.26 1.81
CA GLY A 87 -6.72 -13.91 0.58
C GLY A 87 -6.48 -15.06 -0.39
N ILE A 88 -5.46 -14.91 -1.21
CA ILE A 88 -5.10 -15.93 -2.23
C ILE A 88 -4.62 -17.23 -1.58
N ILE A 89 -3.92 -17.18 -0.45
CA ILE A 89 -3.43 -18.38 0.24
C ILE A 89 -4.61 -19.24 0.66
N GLY A 90 -5.65 -18.67 1.27
CA GLY A 90 -6.87 -19.40 1.61
C GLY A 90 -7.58 -19.96 0.38
N LEU A 91 -7.61 -19.21 -0.73
CA LEU A 91 -8.18 -19.70 -1.99
C LEU A 91 -7.37 -20.86 -2.59
N VAL A 92 -6.05 -20.82 -2.52
CA VAL A 92 -5.16 -21.92 -2.94
C VAL A 92 -5.47 -23.19 -2.17
N LEU A 93 -5.60 -23.09 -0.84
CA LEU A 93 -5.95 -24.23 0.01
C LEU A 93 -7.37 -24.77 -0.27
N CYS A 94 -8.30 -23.87 -0.61
CA CYS A 94 -9.65 -24.24 -1.02
C CYS A 94 -9.64 -25.06 -2.32
N VAL A 95 -8.86 -24.64 -3.32
CA VAL A 95 -8.70 -25.34 -4.60
C VAL A 95 -8.02 -26.71 -4.39
N ASP A 96 -6.99 -26.80 -3.57
CA ASP A 96 -6.33 -28.05 -3.22
C ASP A 96 -7.32 -29.03 -2.56
N HIS A 97 -8.09 -28.54 -1.59
CA HIS A 97 -9.06 -29.37 -0.88
C HIS A 97 -10.20 -29.91 -1.80
N TRP A 98 -10.77 -29.05 -2.64
CA TRP A 98 -11.94 -29.41 -3.46
C TRP A 98 -11.60 -30.10 -4.78
N PHE A 99 -10.47 -29.75 -5.39
CA PHE A 99 -10.08 -30.22 -6.72
C PHE A 99 -8.82 -31.09 -6.71
N GLY A 100 -8.13 -31.21 -5.57
CA GLY A 100 -6.89 -31.98 -5.46
C GLY A 100 -5.73 -31.42 -6.30
N ILE A 101 -5.79 -30.13 -6.66
CA ILE A 101 -4.72 -29.48 -7.43
C ILE A 101 -3.71 -28.90 -6.45
N PRO A 102 -2.44 -29.34 -6.48
CA PRO A 102 -1.47 -28.97 -5.47
C PRO A 102 -1.18 -27.46 -5.46
N PRO A 103 -0.95 -26.88 -4.28
CA PRO A 103 -0.62 -25.46 -4.09
C PRO A 103 0.52 -24.96 -4.98
N SER A 104 1.51 -25.80 -5.27
CA SER A 104 2.63 -25.49 -6.15
C SER A 104 2.24 -25.12 -7.59
N ILE A 105 1.07 -25.57 -8.05
CA ILE A 105 0.52 -25.24 -9.37
C ILE A 105 -0.46 -24.04 -9.25
N VAL A 106 -1.32 -24.07 -8.24
CA VAL A 106 -2.39 -23.08 -8.08
C VAL A 106 -1.83 -21.71 -7.73
N THR A 107 -0.85 -21.63 -6.82
CA THR A 107 -0.28 -20.36 -6.36
C THR A 107 0.31 -19.51 -7.49
N PRO A 108 1.22 -20.03 -8.34
CA PRO A 108 1.76 -19.23 -9.44
C PRO A 108 0.69 -18.76 -10.43
N ILE A 109 -0.36 -19.56 -10.65
CA ILE A 109 -1.45 -19.21 -11.55
C ILE A 109 -2.29 -18.05 -10.97
N LEU A 110 -2.70 -18.17 -9.70
CA LEU A 110 -3.49 -17.13 -9.04
C LEU A 110 -2.69 -15.83 -8.85
N ASP A 111 -1.43 -15.93 -8.44
CA ASP A 111 -0.55 -14.78 -8.34
C ASP A 111 -0.31 -14.11 -9.70
N GLY A 112 -0.04 -14.91 -10.73
CA GLY A 112 0.14 -14.42 -12.09
C GLY A 112 -1.11 -13.69 -12.61
N LEU A 113 -2.30 -14.23 -12.36
CA LEU A 113 -3.57 -13.61 -12.73
C LEU A 113 -3.79 -12.31 -11.95
N SER A 114 -3.48 -12.30 -10.65
CA SER A 114 -3.59 -11.14 -9.78
C SER A 114 -2.68 -10.01 -10.25
N TYR A 115 -1.43 -10.32 -10.57
CA TYR A 115 -0.48 -9.35 -11.12
C TYR A 115 -0.86 -8.86 -12.52
N LEU A 116 -1.49 -9.70 -13.35
CA LEU A 116 -2.00 -9.27 -14.66
C LEU A 116 -3.14 -8.25 -14.52
N ILE A 117 -4.05 -8.50 -13.56
CA ILE A 117 -5.12 -7.53 -13.21
C ILE A 117 -4.50 -6.24 -12.68
N ALA A 118 -3.57 -6.35 -11.72
CA ALA A 118 -2.89 -5.21 -11.14
C ALA A 118 -2.09 -4.40 -12.17
N PHE A 119 -1.45 -5.05 -13.13
CA PHE A 119 -0.76 -4.37 -14.22
C PHE A 119 -1.71 -3.47 -15.04
N LYS A 120 -2.91 -3.96 -15.36
CA LYS A 120 -3.92 -3.18 -16.10
C LYS A 120 -4.48 -2.02 -15.27
N VAL A 121 -4.63 -2.20 -13.96
CA VAL A 121 -5.28 -1.22 -13.06
C VAL A 121 -4.27 -0.24 -12.48
N LEU A 122 -3.13 -0.70 -12.00
CA LEU A 122 -2.13 0.07 -11.27
C LEU A 122 -0.92 0.49 -12.12
N GLY A 123 -0.69 -0.21 -13.24
CA GLY A 123 0.36 0.11 -14.20
C GLY A 123 1.71 -0.57 -13.96
N GLY A 124 2.63 -0.42 -14.94
CA GLY A 124 3.91 -1.14 -14.96
C GLY A 124 4.90 -0.78 -13.84
N GLY A 125 4.85 0.46 -13.35
CA GLY A 125 5.70 0.89 -12.23
C GLY A 125 5.38 0.14 -10.94
N PHE A 126 4.10 -0.15 -10.70
CA PHE A 126 3.66 -0.98 -9.60
C PHE A 126 4.21 -2.41 -9.73
N LEU A 127 4.06 -3.03 -10.91
CA LEU A 127 4.52 -4.39 -11.14
C LEU A 127 6.03 -4.55 -10.89
N GLY A 128 6.85 -3.60 -11.37
CA GLY A 128 8.31 -3.66 -11.18
C GLY A 128 8.70 -3.68 -9.69
N TRP A 129 8.10 -2.81 -8.87
CA TRP A 129 8.37 -2.78 -7.44
C TRP A 129 7.77 -3.98 -6.70
N SER A 130 6.64 -4.50 -7.16
CA SER A 130 6.02 -5.71 -6.60
C SER A 130 6.88 -6.94 -6.85
N MET A 131 7.49 -7.07 -8.03
CA MET A 131 8.45 -8.15 -8.30
C MET A 131 9.64 -8.13 -7.31
N VAL A 132 10.18 -6.94 -7.02
CA VAL A 132 11.26 -6.80 -6.01
C VAL A 132 10.75 -7.23 -4.62
N ALA A 133 9.55 -6.80 -4.23
CA ALA A 133 8.97 -7.13 -2.93
C ALA A 133 8.68 -8.64 -2.80
N THR A 134 8.04 -9.25 -3.80
CA THR A 134 7.70 -10.69 -3.78
C THR A 134 8.96 -11.56 -3.73
N LEU A 135 10.00 -11.21 -4.52
CA LEU A 135 11.29 -11.91 -4.46
C LEU A 135 11.95 -11.73 -3.09
N ALA A 136 11.84 -10.56 -2.48
CA ALA A 136 12.37 -10.30 -1.14
C ALA A 136 11.62 -11.12 -0.08
N VAL A 137 10.28 -11.18 -0.13
CA VAL A 137 9.48 -12.03 0.78
C VAL A 137 9.89 -13.49 0.66
N GLY A 138 9.96 -14.01 -0.57
CA GLY A 138 10.39 -15.41 -0.80
C GLY A 138 11.82 -15.67 -0.32
N GLY A 139 12.75 -14.73 -0.56
CA GLY A 139 14.14 -14.84 -0.11
C GLY A 139 14.27 -14.82 1.41
N PHE A 140 13.59 -13.90 2.10
CA PHE A 140 13.58 -13.86 3.57
C PHE A 140 12.86 -15.06 4.15
N TYR A 141 11.75 -15.49 3.55
CA TYR A 141 11.04 -16.69 4.01
C TYR A 141 11.98 -17.92 3.98
N LYS A 142 12.73 -18.10 2.87
CA LYS A 142 13.73 -19.16 2.74
C LYS A 142 14.85 -19.04 3.76
N LEU A 143 15.25 -17.80 4.08
CA LEU A 143 16.24 -17.55 5.14
C LEU A 143 15.70 -17.97 6.51
N TRP A 144 14.46 -17.62 6.85
CA TRP A 144 13.85 -18.01 8.12
C TRP A 144 13.66 -19.53 8.23
N GLU A 145 13.29 -20.22 7.14
CA GLU A 145 13.23 -21.68 7.11
C GLU A 145 14.56 -22.37 7.44
N SER A 146 15.69 -21.74 7.14
CA SER A 146 17.02 -22.27 7.46
C SER A 146 17.44 -22.07 8.92
N LEU A 147 16.66 -21.30 9.68
CA LEU A 147 16.90 -21.00 11.08
C LEU A 147 15.87 -21.71 11.98
N PRO A 148 16.21 -22.01 13.24
CA PRO A 148 15.21 -22.51 14.18
C PRO A 148 14.16 -21.44 14.44
N TYR A 149 12.94 -21.85 14.84
CA TYR A 149 11.90 -20.91 15.25
C TYR A 149 12.41 -20.01 16.36
N MET A 150 12.29 -18.70 16.14
CA MET A 150 12.82 -17.68 17.06
C MET A 150 11.79 -17.23 18.09
N LEU A 151 10.50 -17.47 17.83
CA LEU A 151 9.42 -17.22 18.78
C LEU A 151 9.02 -18.51 19.50
N PRO A 152 8.56 -18.41 20.77
CA PRO A 152 8.02 -19.56 21.47
C PRO A 152 6.80 -20.09 20.71
N ASN A 153 6.54 -21.39 20.87
CA ASN A 153 5.35 -22.01 20.28
C ASN A 153 4.08 -21.40 20.88
N LEU A 154 3.31 -20.72 20.03
CA LEU A 154 2.07 -20.04 20.42
C LEU A 154 0.81 -20.89 20.13
N SER A 155 0.97 -22.17 19.80
CA SER A 155 -0.17 -23.06 19.50
C SER A 155 -1.14 -23.19 20.68
N ASP A 156 -0.62 -23.08 21.91
CA ASP A 156 -1.45 -23.14 23.11
C ASP A 156 -2.10 -21.78 23.46
N GLN A 157 -1.71 -20.72 22.77
CA GLN A 157 -2.22 -19.37 22.95
C GLN A 157 -2.68 -18.74 21.63
N PRO A 158 -3.73 -19.30 20.99
CA PRO A 158 -4.10 -18.92 19.63
C PRO A 158 -4.56 -17.46 19.50
N LEU A 159 -5.12 -16.87 20.55
CA LEU A 159 -5.48 -15.46 20.54
C LEU A 159 -4.22 -14.56 20.49
N LEU A 160 -3.18 -14.89 21.28
CA LEU A 160 -1.93 -14.14 21.24
C LEU A 160 -1.24 -14.31 19.87
N ALA A 161 -1.27 -15.51 19.32
CA ALA A 161 -0.78 -15.79 17.97
C ALA A 161 -1.50 -14.96 16.91
N ALA A 162 -2.83 -14.87 16.97
CA ALA A 162 -3.63 -14.08 16.05
C ALA A 162 -3.29 -12.58 16.12
N VAL A 163 -3.13 -12.04 17.33
CA VAL A 163 -2.78 -10.61 17.52
C VAL A 163 -1.36 -10.32 17.04
N LEU A 164 -0.38 -11.14 17.42
CA LEU A 164 1.01 -10.94 16.99
C LEU A 164 1.14 -11.14 15.48
N GLY A 165 0.51 -12.18 14.91
CA GLY A 165 0.44 -12.38 13.47
C GLY A 165 -0.10 -11.15 12.75
N ALA A 166 -1.22 -10.61 13.22
CA ALA A 166 -1.82 -9.38 12.68
C ALA A 166 -0.86 -8.19 12.69
N VAL A 167 -0.07 -8.05 13.76
CA VAL A 167 0.92 -6.95 13.87
C VAL A 167 2.04 -7.12 12.84
N PHE A 168 2.63 -8.31 12.74
CA PHE A 168 3.70 -8.56 11.77
C PHE A 168 3.24 -8.34 10.34
N VAL A 169 2.07 -8.87 10.00
CA VAL A 169 1.50 -8.70 8.66
C VAL A 169 1.08 -7.27 8.41
N GLY A 170 0.29 -6.67 9.29
CA GLY A 170 -0.21 -5.31 9.11
C GLY A 170 0.92 -4.29 8.96
N VAL A 171 1.99 -4.42 9.76
CA VAL A 171 3.17 -3.56 9.67
C VAL A 171 3.98 -3.86 8.42
N GLY A 172 4.32 -5.13 8.17
CA GLY A 172 5.18 -5.53 7.06
C GLY A 172 4.55 -5.21 5.71
N VAL A 173 3.31 -5.63 5.49
CA VAL A 173 2.53 -5.34 4.27
C VAL A 173 2.29 -3.83 4.13
N GLY A 174 1.92 -3.14 5.21
CA GLY A 174 1.71 -1.69 5.19
C GLY A 174 2.94 -0.90 4.73
N ILE A 175 4.15 -1.30 5.17
CA ILE A 175 5.42 -0.71 4.72
C ILE A 175 5.64 -0.96 3.23
N VAL A 176 5.41 -2.17 2.72
CA VAL A 176 5.57 -2.53 1.31
C VAL A 176 4.60 -1.73 0.43
N ILE A 177 3.32 -1.70 0.81
CA ILE A 177 2.27 -0.97 0.07
C ILE A 177 2.56 0.53 0.02
N ARG A 178 3.08 1.09 1.11
CA ARG A 178 3.50 2.50 1.14
C ARG A 178 4.54 2.81 0.07
N GLN A 179 5.39 1.86 -0.27
CA GLN A 179 6.37 2.02 -1.35
C GLN A 179 5.74 1.84 -2.75
N GLY A 180 4.43 1.63 -2.84
CA GLY A 180 3.73 1.39 -4.11
C GLY A 180 4.08 0.03 -4.71
N ALA A 181 4.25 -0.97 -3.86
CA ALA A 181 4.52 -2.36 -4.22
C ALA A 181 3.53 -3.28 -3.51
N SER A 182 3.54 -4.55 -3.86
CA SER A 182 2.76 -5.64 -3.29
C SER A 182 3.71 -6.76 -2.89
N SER A 183 3.46 -7.40 -1.75
CA SER A 183 4.24 -8.55 -1.27
C SER A 183 3.75 -9.89 -1.81
N GLY A 184 2.54 -9.94 -2.39
CA GLY A 184 1.91 -11.12 -2.95
C GLY A 184 0.75 -10.79 -3.89
N GLY A 185 0.14 -11.80 -4.47
CA GLY A 185 -0.98 -11.63 -5.39
C GLY A 185 -2.26 -11.12 -4.73
N ASP A 186 -2.49 -11.46 -3.47
CA ASP A 186 -3.59 -10.97 -2.62
C ASP A 186 -3.53 -9.47 -2.42
N ASP A 187 -2.35 -8.94 -2.08
CA ASP A 187 -2.11 -7.50 -2.00
C ASP A 187 -2.42 -6.81 -3.34
N ALA A 188 -2.00 -7.41 -4.44
CA ALA A 188 -2.21 -6.87 -5.78
C ALA A 188 -3.70 -6.77 -6.12
N ILE A 189 -4.52 -7.75 -5.71
CA ILE A 189 -5.97 -7.72 -5.85
C ILE A 189 -6.59 -6.66 -4.94
N ALA A 190 -6.24 -6.64 -3.64
CA ALA A 190 -6.78 -5.68 -2.69
C ALA A 190 -6.51 -4.23 -3.14
N LEU A 191 -5.30 -3.94 -3.63
CA LEU A 191 -4.92 -2.64 -4.17
C LEU A 191 -5.66 -2.31 -5.48
N SER A 192 -5.90 -3.31 -6.34
CA SER A 192 -6.68 -3.13 -7.57
C SER A 192 -8.13 -2.79 -7.26
N ILE A 193 -8.75 -3.50 -6.31
CA ILE A 193 -10.11 -3.20 -5.82
C ILE A 193 -10.15 -1.79 -5.24
N ALA A 194 -9.18 -1.43 -4.37
CA ALA A 194 -9.09 -0.09 -3.78
C ALA A 194 -9.01 1.01 -4.83
N LYS A 195 -8.25 0.79 -5.90
CA LYS A 195 -8.12 1.73 -7.01
C LYS A 195 -9.41 1.92 -7.79
N VAL A 196 -10.14 0.82 -8.05
CA VAL A 196 -11.37 0.85 -8.85
C VAL A 196 -12.56 1.37 -8.03
N THR A 197 -12.67 0.96 -6.76
CA THR A 197 -13.81 1.30 -5.90
C THR A 197 -13.64 2.61 -5.15
N GLY A 198 -12.40 3.09 -4.99
CA GLY A 198 -12.08 4.21 -4.10
C GLY A 198 -12.12 3.86 -2.60
N TRP A 199 -12.27 2.58 -2.26
CA TRP A 199 -12.26 2.16 -0.86
C TRP A 199 -10.85 2.27 -0.25
N ARG A 200 -10.80 2.35 1.08
CA ARG A 200 -9.53 2.24 1.81
C ARG A 200 -8.95 0.85 1.61
N VAL A 201 -7.64 0.76 1.53
CA VAL A 201 -6.93 -0.50 1.24
C VAL A 201 -7.25 -1.56 2.29
N GLY A 202 -7.24 -1.22 3.58
CA GLY A 202 -7.61 -2.15 4.64
C GLY A 202 -9.03 -2.71 4.51
N ARG A 203 -10.01 -1.92 4.02
CA ARG A 203 -11.36 -2.44 3.74
C ARG A 203 -11.37 -3.46 2.60
N CYS A 204 -10.52 -3.27 1.61
CA CYS A 204 -10.41 -4.21 0.50
C CYS A 204 -9.80 -5.54 0.97
N TYR A 205 -8.75 -5.50 1.80
CA TYR A 205 -8.21 -6.69 2.46
C TYR A 205 -9.26 -7.39 3.30
N LEU A 206 -9.92 -6.67 4.21
CA LEU A 206 -10.97 -7.27 5.03
C LEU A 206 -12.05 -7.94 4.18
N PHE A 207 -12.47 -7.33 3.09
CA PHE A 207 -13.46 -7.88 2.19
C PHE A 207 -12.98 -9.15 1.49
N THR A 208 -11.80 -9.13 0.90
CA THR A 208 -11.23 -10.30 0.20
C THR A 208 -10.97 -11.45 1.16
N ASP A 209 -10.35 -11.17 2.30
CA ASP A 209 -9.99 -12.18 3.28
C ASP A 209 -11.20 -12.81 3.94
N VAL A 210 -12.18 -12.01 4.36
CA VAL A 210 -13.42 -12.54 4.95
C VAL A 210 -14.18 -13.40 3.94
N THR A 211 -14.22 -12.98 2.67
CA THR A 211 -14.86 -13.77 1.61
C THR A 211 -14.22 -15.15 1.47
N VAL A 212 -12.89 -15.20 1.45
CA VAL A 212 -12.15 -16.47 1.35
C VAL A 212 -12.27 -17.29 2.63
N LEU A 213 -12.20 -16.67 3.81
CA LEU A 213 -12.40 -17.37 5.08
C LEU A 213 -13.81 -18.00 5.18
N LEU A 214 -14.84 -17.33 4.66
CA LEU A 214 -16.17 -17.91 4.59
C LEU A 214 -16.24 -19.13 3.67
N LEU A 215 -15.55 -19.11 2.53
CA LEU A 215 -15.42 -20.28 1.65
C LEU A 215 -14.63 -21.41 2.36
N SER A 216 -13.65 -21.05 3.16
CA SER A 216 -12.80 -22.01 3.90
C SER A 216 -13.54 -22.71 5.06
N LEU A 217 -14.71 -22.21 5.47
CA LEU A 217 -15.58 -22.88 6.47
C LEU A 217 -15.95 -24.32 6.05
N SER A 218 -15.87 -24.64 4.76
CA SER A 218 -16.21 -25.96 4.25
C SER A 218 -15.17 -27.04 4.60
N TYR A 219 -13.93 -26.67 4.97
CA TYR A 219 -12.84 -27.62 5.24
C TYR A 219 -11.96 -27.25 6.44
N ILE A 220 -11.97 -26.01 6.90
CA ILE A 220 -11.21 -25.56 8.07
C ILE A 220 -12.13 -25.53 9.30
N PRO A 221 -11.67 -26.03 10.47
CA PRO A 221 -12.44 -25.94 11.70
C PRO A 221 -12.79 -24.51 12.07
N LEU A 222 -14.02 -24.28 12.50
CA LEU A 222 -14.57 -22.97 12.87
C LEU A 222 -13.68 -22.22 13.87
N THR A 223 -13.09 -22.92 14.82
CA THR A 223 -12.17 -22.34 15.81
C THR A 223 -10.94 -21.65 15.17
N LYS A 224 -10.33 -22.29 14.16
CA LYS A 224 -9.20 -21.68 13.43
C LYS A 224 -9.65 -20.47 12.63
N ILE A 225 -10.81 -20.55 11.98
CA ILE A 225 -11.40 -19.43 11.22
C ILE A 225 -11.68 -18.22 12.12
N MET A 226 -12.17 -18.46 13.36
CA MET A 226 -12.37 -17.35 14.30
C MET A 226 -11.07 -16.62 14.62
N TYR A 227 -9.97 -17.33 14.86
CA TYR A 227 -8.66 -16.69 15.07
C TYR A 227 -8.12 -16.02 13.81
N SER A 228 -8.29 -16.64 12.63
CA SER A 228 -7.96 -15.99 11.35
C SER A 228 -8.75 -14.71 11.13
N LEU A 229 -10.04 -14.70 11.47
CA LEU A 229 -10.87 -13.51 11.38
C LEU A 229 -10.39 -12.39 12.33
N ILE A 230 -9.93 -12.74 13.53
CA ILE A 230 -9.29 -11.77 14.45
C ILE A 230 -8.03 -11.21 13.81
N THR A 231 -7.17 -12.07 13.27
CA THR A 231 -5.93 -11.65 12.59
C THR A 231 -6.26 -10.65 11.48
N VAL A 232 -7.14 -10.99 10.56
CA VAL A 232 -7.53 -10.13 9.42
C VAL A 232 -8.18 -8.83 9.88
N SER A 233 -9.05 -8.88 10.89
CA SER A 233 -9.73 -7.69 11.42
C SER A 233 -8.78 -6.70 12.07
N LEU A 234 -7.63 -7.17 12.60
CA LEU A 234 -6.61 -6.33 13.20
C LEU A 234 -5.55 -5.89 12.19
N SER A 235 -5.09 -6.79 11.29
CA SER A 235 -4.07 -6.47 10.29
C SER A 235 -4.57 -5.46 9.26
N SER A 236 -5.81 -5.58 8.80
CA SER A 236 -6.40 -4.72 7.76
C SER A 236 -6.39 -3.23 8.11
N PRO A 237 -6.90 -2.77 9.28
CA PRO A 237 -6.78 -1.35 9.66
C PRO A 237 -5.33 -0.95 9.95
N LEU A 238 -4.49 -1.87 10.45
CA LEU A 238 -3.09 -1.59 10.71
C LEU A 238 -2.31 -1.34 9.40
N ILE A 239 -2.64 -2.04 8.32
CA ILE A 239 -2.12 -1.76 6.97
C ILE A 239 -2.43 -0.31 6.58
N ASP A 240 -3.67 0.16 6.76
CA ASP A 240 -4.04 1.54 6.45
C ASP A 240 -3.26 2.54 7.31
N VAL A 241 -3.15 2.28 8.62
CA VAL A 241 -2.40 3.16 9.55
C VAL A 241 -0.93 3.26 9.14
N VAL A 242 -0.27 2.14 8.87
CA VAL A 242 1.16 2.12 8.51
C VAL A 242 1.39 2.73 7.12
N LYS A 243 0.51 2.43 6.17
CA LYS A 243 0.58 2.99 4.82
C LYS A 243 0.43 4.51 4.84
N ASP A 244 -0.50 5.04 5.63
CA ASP A 244 -0.85 6.47 5.67
C ASP A 244 -0.07 7.24 6.76
N ALA A 245 0.72 6.56 7.61
CA ALA A 245 1.52 7.20 8.64
C ALA A 245 2.46 8.26 8.06
N SER A 246 2.44 9.48 8.60
CA SER A 246 3.45 10.49 8.29
C SER A 246 4.76 10.13 8.99
N TRP A 247 5.80 9.93 8.22
CA TRP A 247 7.14 9.63 8.75
C TRP A 247 7.99 10.90 8.82
N ASP A 248 7.35 12.05 8.97
CA ASP A 248 8.00 13.35 9.00
C ASP A 248 9.09 13.40 10.08
N HIS A 249 8.81 12.84 11.26
CA HIS A 249 9.80 12.71 12.33
C HIS A 249 11.00 11.81 11.98
N VAL A 250 10.80 10.78 11.12
CA VAL A 250 11.93 9.94 10.67
C VAL A 250 12.76 10.69 9.63
N GLU A 251 12.13 11.53 8.82
CA GLU A 251 12.84 12.39 7.86
C GLU A 251 13.62 13.50 8.58
N GLU A 252 13.02 14.16 9.57
CA GLU A 252 13.71 15.12 10.46
C GLU A 252 14.90 14.48 11.19
N PHE A 253 14.72 13.28 11.73
CA PHE A 253 15.81 12.55 12.38
C PHE A 253 16.92 12.15 11.40
N ALA A 254 16.56 11.75 10.17
CA ALA A 254 17.51 11.43 9.12
C ALA A 254 18.28 12.68 8.63
N GLU A 255 17.63 13.85 8.57
CA GLU A 255 18.26 15.12 8.25
C GLU A 255 19.20 15.56 9.38
N TRP A 256 18.77 15.48 10.63
CA TRP A 256 19.62 15.75 11.78
C TRP A 256 20.87 14.86 11.82
N LEU A 257 20.74 13.56 11.50
CA LEU A 257 21.90 12.66 11.39
C LEU A 257 22.85 13.04 10.23
N ARG A 258 22.30 13.54 9.11
CA ARG A 258 23.10 14.06 7.99
C ARG A 258 23.87 15.31 8.38
N GLU A 259 23.23 16.22 9.07
CA GLU A 259 23.87 17.46 9.57
C GLU A 259 25.02 17.14 10.54
N LEU A 260 24.80 16.28 11.51
CA LEU A 260 25.84 15.81 12.43
C LEU A 260 27.02 15.16 11.71
N ARG A 261 26.74 14.40 10.64
CA ARG A 261 27.80 13.76 9.83
C ARG A 261 28.59 14.80 9.02
N MET A 262 27.93 15.81 8.50
CA MET A 262 28.58 16.92 7.79
C MET A 262 29.41 17.82 8.74
N GLU A 263 28.90 18.12 9.92
CA GLU A 263 29.66 18.84 10.95
C GLU A 263 30.94 18.09 11.38
N ARG A 264 30.85 16.77 11.58
CA ARG A 264 32.03 15.94 11.88
C ARG A 264 33.05 15.94 10.75
N ARG A 265 32.61 15.96 9.50
CA ARG A 265 33.51 16.09 8.35
C ARG A 265 34.15 17.49 8.29
N ARG A 266 33.40 18.55 8.54
CA ARG A 266 33.89 19.93 8.57
C ARG A 266 34.92 20.15 9.66
N LYS A 267 34.70 19.60 10.86
CA LYS A 267 35.67 19.66 11.99
C LYS A 267 36.96 18.88 11.66
N ARG A 268 36.90 17.79 10.92
CA ARG A 268 38.10 17.05 10.48
C ARG A 268 38.93 17.80 9.43
N HIS A 269 38.30 18.62 8.59
CA HIS A 269 38.99 19.44 7.58
C HIS A 269 39.54 20.75 8.13
N LEU A 270 39.05 21.22 9.27
CA LEU A 270 39.53 22.46 9.94
C LEU A 270 40.57 22.18 11.05
N GLY A 271 40.81 20.91 11.38
CA GLY A 271 41.76 20.47 12.43
C GLY A 271 43.07 19.88 11.85
N ASN A 272 43.25 19.93 10.52
CA ASN A 272 44.52 19.70 9.80
C ASN A 272 44.97 21.03 9.14
#